data_092b78f4d4555984ca5bf07ea088638e
#
_entry.id   092b78f4d4555984ca5bf07ea088638e
#
_cell.length_a   1.000
_cell.length_b   1.000
_cell.length_c   1.000
_cell.angle_alpha   90.00
_cell.angle_beta   90.00
_cell.angle_gamma   90.00
#
_symmetry.space_group_name_H-M   'P 1'
#
loop_
_entity.id
_entity.type
_entity.pdbx_description
1 polymer ?
#
loop_
_entity_poly.entity_id
_entity_poly.type
_entity_poly.pdbx_seq_one_letter_code
_entity_poly.pdbx_strand_id
1 'polypeptide(L)'
;MSATELKAVEEADEWRTAQAQFDEAAEIIRLEQWLREVLREVQREFTCHFPVKLDDGHTRIFTGYRVQHNINRGPAKGGIRYHPDVSLNEVKALAMWMTWKCAVVNIPFGGAKGGIIVNPRELSPNELEHMTRRFATEISILIGSDRDIPAPDVNTDGQTMAWIMDTLSMHIGYSVPASVTGKPLEIGGSAGRVEATGRGVTICSVAALEHLGRAPHQTKVAVQGFGNVGSISAKLLEEAGCTVVAVSEDYGGIYNPLGLSIKRVLEYRAREKTLKGFPGAQEIGNQELLTLECDLLVPAAIGNQLTSRNARDVKAKLIVEGANGPTTPEADAIFRERGIFLVPDILANAGGVTVSYFEWVQDLQSFFWSEHEVNQKLKAILSRAFNEVLKTREERKLDMRMAAYVQAVSRVAGATRERGLYP
;
A
#
# COMPACT_ATOMS: atom_id res chain seq x y z
N MET A 1 -18.20 6.60 -30.77
CA MET A 1 -17.08 6.90 -29.87
C MET A 1 -15.88 6.07 -30.32
N SER A 2 -14.73 6.69 -30.52
CA SER A 2 -13.49 5.99 -30.89
C SER A 2 -12.92 5.21 -29.69
N ALA A 3 -12.06 4.21 -29.96
CA ALA A 3 -11.40 3.45 -28.88
C ALA A 3 -10.60 4.36 -27.92
N THR A 4 -10.19 5.54 -28.39
CA THR A 4 -9.51 6.58 -27.60
C THR A 4 -10.49 7.33 -26.68
N GLU A 5 -11.73 7.57 -27.13
CA GLU A 5 -12.78 8.18 -26.29
C GLU A 5 -13.32 7.20 -25.25
N LEU A 6 -13.38 5.90 -25.57
CA LEU A 6 -13.70 4.84 -24.61
C LEU A 6 -12.62 4.66 -23.52
N LYS A 7 -11.34 4.82 -23.86
CA LYS A 7 -10.26 4.85 -22.88
C LYS A 7 -10.32 6.09 -21.96
N ALA A 8 -10.67 7.25 -22.48
CA ALA A 8 -10.79 8.49 -21.71
C ALA A 8 -12.00 8.50 -20.74
N VAL A 9 -13.01 7.66 -20.97
CA VAL A 9 -14.17 7.52 -20.08
C VAL A 9 -13.97 6.44 -19.00
N GLU A 10 -13.00 5.53 -19.17
CA GLU A 10 -12.68 4.47 -18.20
C GLU A 10 -11.53 4.80 -17.23
N GLU A 11 -10.76 5.85 -17.46
CA GLU A 11 -9.82 6.38 -16.46
C GLU A 11 -10.61 7.25 -15.46
N ALA A 12 -11.20 6.60 -14.46
CA ALA A 12 -11.68 7.33 -13.29
C ALA A 12 -10.51 8.18 -12.78
N ASP A 13 -10.67 9.51 -12.79
CA ASP A 13 -9.70 10.44 -12.23
C ASP A 13 -9.47 10.02 -10.76
N GLU A 14 -8.32 9.39 -10.49
CA GLU A 14 -7.99 8.81 -9.18
C GLU A 14 -8.09 9.86 -8.08
N TRP A 15 -7.77 11.12 -8.41
CA TRP A 15 -7.92 12.22 -7.47
C TRP A 15 -9.39 12.45 -7.10
N ARG A 16 -10.29 12.43 -8.06
CA ARG A 16 -11.74 12.54 -7.79
C ARG A 16 -12.26 11.36 -6.98
N THR A 17 -11.74 10.15 -7.25
CA THR A 17 -12.09 8.95 -6.47
C THR A 17 -11.67 9.10 -5.01
N ALA A 18 -10.43 9.55 -4.75
CA ALA A 18 -9.93 9.78 -3.41
C ALA A 18 -10.73 10.86 -2.66
N GLN A 19 -11.08 11.95 -3.36
CA GLN A 19 -11.93 13.01 -2.82
C GLN A 19 -13.35 12.52 -2.51
N ALA A 20 -13.96 11.71 -3.38
CA ALA A 20 -15.29 11.17 -3.15
C ALA A 20 -15.36 10.25 -1.92
N GLN A 21 -14.36 9.39 -1.73
CA GLN A 21 -14.23 8.54 -0.53
C GLN A 21 -14.10 9.37 0.75
N PHE A 22 -13.33 10.45 0.69
CA PHE A 22 -13.22 11.39 1.80
C PHE A 22 -14.55 12.12 2.07
N ASP A 23 -15.20 12.61 1.02
CA ASP A 23 -16.46 13.35 1.13
C ASP A 23 -17.57 12.51 1.77
N GLU A 24 -17.68 11.21 1.39
CA GLU A 24 -18.64 10.28 2.02
C GLU A 24 -18.34 10.09 3.52
N ALA A 25 -17.09 9.89 3.90
CA ALA A 25 -16.71 9.76 5.30
C ALA A 25 -16.97 11.07 6.09
N ALA A 26 -16.64 12.22 5.49
CA ALA A 26 -16.85 13.55 6.09
C ALA A 26 -18.33 13.85 6.31
N GLU A 27 -19.21 13.39 5.41
CA GLU A 27 -20.65 13.52 5.57
C GLU A 27 -21.18 12.67 6.72
N ILE A 28 -20.77 11.42 6.82
CA ILE A 28 -21.17 10.49 7.90
C ILE A 28 -20.83 11.05 9.28
N ILE A 29 -19.64 11.67 9.43
CA ILE A 29 -19.23 12.26 10.72
C ILE A 29 -19.70 13.70 10.91
N ARG A 30 -20.43 14.26 9.94
CA ARG A 30 -20.89 15.65 9.93
C ARG A 30 -19.74 16.63 10.18
N LEU A 31 -18.65 16.42 9.42
CA LEU A 31 -17.45 17.24 9.56
C LEU A 31 -17.75 18.70 9.26
N GLU A 32 -17.21 19.63 10.05
CA GLU A 32 -17.36 21.07 9.87
C GLU A 32 -16.84 21.50 8.48
N GLN A 33 -17.52 22.46 7.85
CA GLN A 33 -17.25 22.86 6.46
C GLN A 33 -15.80 23.27 6.22
N TRP A 34 -15.22 24.06 7.12
CA TRP A 34 -13.83 24.50 6.98
C TRP A 34 -12.82 23.34 7.05
N LEU A 35 -13.07 22.32 7.91
CA LEU A 35 -12.25 21.11 7.96
C LEU A 35 -12.41 20.28 6.69
N ARG A 36 -13.62 20.21 6.14
CA ARG A 36 -13.89 19.55 4.86
C ARG A 36 -13.06 20.17 3.74
N GLU A 37 -13.07 21.49 3.64
CA GLU A 37 -12.30 22.24 2.64
C GLU A 37 -10.80 22.01 2.79
N VAL A 38 -10.27 22.10 4.02
CA VAL A 38 -8.85 21.90 4.31
C VAL A 38 -8.39 20.47 4.05
N LEU A 39 -9.17 19.46 4.45
CA LEU A 39 -8.76 18.05 4.35
C LEU A 39 -9.04 17.42 2.98
N ARG A 40 -9.83 18.09 2.14
CA ARG A 40 -10.14 17.65 0.79
C ARG A 40 -9.04 17.99 -0.20
N GLU A 41 -8.16 18.93 0.12
CA GLU A 41 -7.09 19.40 -0.73
C GLU A 41 -5.71 18.99 -0.20
N VAL A 42 -4.73 18.89 -1.11
CA VAL A 42 -3.35 18.65 -0.72
C VAL A 42 -2.70 19.94 -0.21
N GLN A 43 -1.90 19.86 0.83
CA GLN A 43 -1.24 21.03 1.41
C GLN A 43 -0.11 21.58 0.53
N ARG A 44 0.61 20.71 -0.18
CA ARG A 44 1.74 21.11 -1.03
C ARG A 44 1.86 20.21 -2.24
N GLU A 45 2.08 20.82 -3.39
CA GLU A 45 2.41 20.17 -4.65
C GLU A 45 3.76 20.70 -5.13
N PHE A 46 4.67 19.80 -5.44
CA PHE A 46 5.96 20.16 -6.02
C PHE A 46 6.16 19.39 -7.32
N THR A 47 6.42 20.12 -8.39
CA THR A 47 6.77 19.59 -9.70
C THR A 47 8.12 20.14 -10.10
N CYS A 48 9.01 19.29 -10.56
CA CYS A 48 10.31 19.70 -11.07
C CYS A 48 10.62 19.04 -12.42
N HIS A 49 11.36 19.77 -13.23
CA HIS A 49 11.93 19.30 -14.49
C HIS A 49 13.46 19.38 -14.37
N PHE A 50 14.12 18.23 -14.39
CA PHE A 50 15.54 18.18 -14.08
C PHE A 50 16.33 17.43 -15.14
N PRO A 51 17.52 17.97 -15.53
CA PRO A 51 18.38 17.33 -16.52
C PRO A 51 19.23 16.23 -15.91
N VAL A 52 19.39 15.12 -16.63
CA VAL A 52 20.34 14.06 -16.33
C VAL A 52 21.16 13.76 -17.57
N LYS A 53 22.48 13.67 -17.43
CA LYS A 53 23.38 13.23 -18.50
C LYS A 53 23.37 11.70 -18.53
N LEU A 54 23.02 11.14 -19.68
CA LEU A 54 22.99 9.70 -19.92
C LEU A 54 24.39 9.16 -20.26
N ASP A 55 24.55 7.84 -20.23
CA ASP A 55 25.83 7.15 -20.50
C ASP A 55 26.33 7.40 -21.91
N ASP A 56 25.44 7.64 -22.87
CA ASP A 56 25.76 8.00 -24.26
C ASP A 56 26.18 9.47 -24.44
N GLY A 57 26.17 10.27 -23.36
CA GLY A 57 26.53 11.67 -23.34
C GLY A 57 25.39 12.65 -23.64
N HIS A 58 24.21 12.18 -24.05
CA HIS A 58 23.04 13.03 -24.23
C HIS A 58 22.45 13.48 -22.88
N THR A 59 21.73 14.60 -22.90
CA THR A 59 20.99 15.07 -21.73
C THR A 59 19.50 14.79 -21.92
N ARG A 60 18.87 14.07 -20.97
CA ARG A 60 17.43 13.85 -20.92
C ARG A 60 16.82 14.67 -19.76
N ILE A 61 15.68 15.29 -20.03
CA ILE A 61 14.89 15.99 -18.99
C ILE A 61 13.84 15.02 -18.45
N PHE A 62 13.83 14.87 -17.13
CA PHE A 62 12.83 14.09 -16.42
C PHE A 62 11.85 15.00 -15.68
N THR A 63 10.61 14.55 -15.53
CA THR A 63 9.59 15.24 -14.73
C THR A 63 9.36 14.43 -13.46
N GLY A 64 9.47 15.09 -12.32
CA GLY A 64 9.23 14.49 -11.01
C GLY A 64 8.22 15.27 -10.19
N TYR A 65 7.49 14.54 -9.34
CA TYR A 65 6.46 15.06 -8.44
C TYR A 65 6.77 14.68 -6.99
N ARG A 66 6.47 15.58 -6.04
CA ARG A 66 6.31 15.27 -4.63
C ARG A 66 5.12 16.03 -4.07
N VAL A 67 4.14 15.32 -3.54
CA VAL A 67 2.91 15.88 -3.00
C VAL A 67 2.79 15.51 -1.52
N GLN A 68 2.47 16.50 -0.68
CA GLN A 68 2.13 16.33 0.73
C GLN A 68 0.66 16.65 0.92
N HIS A 69 -0.14 15.63 1.24
CA HIS A 69 -1.58 15.83 1.48
C HIS A 69 -1.83 16.47 2.84
N ASN A 70 -1.27 15.92 3.91
CA ASN A 70 -1.48 16.46 5.26
C ASN A 70 -0.28 16.14 6.17
N ILE A 71 0.11 17.10 7.02
CA ILE A 71 1.20 16.97 8.00
C ILE A 71 0.73 17.24 9.43
N ASN A 72 -0.56 17.32 9.70
CA ASN A 72 -1.06 17.74 11.01
C ASN A 72 -0.82 16.71 12.11
N ARG A 73 -0.64 15.44 11.74
CA ARG A 73 -0.34 14.35 12.68
C ARG A 73 1.15 14.03 12.83
N GLY A 74 2.00 14.65 12.04
CA GLY A 74 3.45 14.43 12.04
C GLY A 74 4.04 14.58 10.65
N PRO A 75 5.31 14.22 10.44
CA PRO A 75 5.94 14.33 9.13
C PRO A 75 5.17 13.57 8.08
N ALA A 76 5.16 14.11 6.85
CA ALA A 76 4.53 13.42 5.73
C ALA A 76 5.27 12.12 5.41
N LYS A 77 4.55 11.09 4.97
CA LYS A 77 5.10 9.76 4.69
C LYS A 77 4.53 9.18 3.42
N GLY A 78 5.39 8.67 2.55
CA GLY A 78 4.93 7.97 1.35
C GLY A 78 6.02 7.63 0.36
N GLY A 79 5.74 6.64 -0.50
CA GLY A 79 6.67 6.12 -1.49
C GLY A 79 6.98 7.08 -2.64
N ILE A 80 8.01 6.74 -3.41
CA ILE A 80 8.34 7.35 -4.69
C ILE A 80 8.22 6.28 -5.77
N ARG A 81 7.42 6.54 -6.80
CA ARG A 81 7.13 5.61 -7.90
C ARG A 81 7.88 6.02 -9.17
N TYR A 82 8.47 5.04 -9.86
CA TYR A 82 9.04 5.23 -11.19
C TYR A 82 8.18 4.48 -12.21
N HIS A 83 7.41 5.21 -13.00
CA HIS A 83 6.54 4.62 -14.02
C HIS A 83 6.26 5.63 -15.15
N PRO A 84 6.13 5.20 -16.42
CA PRO A 84 5.84 6.11 -17.52
C PRO A 84 4.48 6.81 -17.41
N ASP A 85 3.51 6.18 -16.74
CA ASP A 85 2.15 6.71 -16.61
C ASP A 85 1.95 7.55 -15.33
N VAL A 86 3.00 7.83 -14.55
CA VAL A 86 2.89 8.70 -13.36
C VAL A 86 2.31 10.04 -13.74
N SER A 87 1.23 10.42 -13.06
CA SER A 87 0.59 11.73 -13.22
C SER A 87 0.49 12.47 -11.88
N LEU A 88 0.34 13.79 -11.94
CA LEU A 88 0.15 14.59 -10.72
C LEU A 88 -1.14 14.19 -9.97
N ASN A 89 -2.24 13.89 -10.69
CA ASN A 89 -3.50 13.47 -10.09
C ASN A 89 -3.39 12.12 -9.38
N GLU A 90 -2.68 11.15 -9.98
CA GLU A 90 -2.35 9.88 -9.32
C GLU A 90 -1.55 10.12 -8.04
N VAL A 91 -0.51 10.96 -8.09
CA VAL A 91 0.34 11.25 -6.93
C VAL A 91 -0.46 11.97 -5.82
N LYS A 92 -1.38 12.87 -6.16
CA LYS A 92 -2.31 13.52 -5.20
C LYS A 92 -3.21 12.49 -4.51
N ALA A 93 -3.85 11.61 -5.28
CA ALA A 93 -4.71 10.56 -4.75
C ALA A 93 -3.95 9.64 -3.77
N LEU A 94 -2.78 9.18 -4.20
CA LEU A 94 -1.92 8.32 -3.40
C LEU A 94 -1.42 9.02 -2.12
N ALA A 95 -1.14 10.33 -2.16
CA ALA A 95 -0.77 11.11 -0.96
C ALA A 95 -1.93 11.22 0.03
N MET A 96 -3.16 11.42 -0.45
CA MET A 96 -4.37 11.45 0.38
C MET A 96 -4.60 10.07 1.02
N TRP A 97 -4.55 8.98 0.26
CA TRP A 97 -4.70 7.63 0.81
C TRP A 97 -3.61 7.28 1.83
N MET A 98 -2.38 7.78 1.65
CA MET A 98 -1.33 7.62 2.67
C MET A 98 -1.68 8.32 3.98
N THR A 99 -2.32 9.50 3.96
CA THR A 99 -2.81 10.17 5.18
C THR A 99 -3.79 9.27 5.93
N TRP A 100 -4.78 8.73 5.22
CA TRP A 100 -5.80 7.86 5.83
C TRP A 100 -5.20 6.55 6.32
N LYS A 101 -4.28 5.96 5.57
CA LYS A 101 -3.57 4.72 5.95
C LYS A 101 -2.75 4.90 7.23
N CYS A 102 -2.01 5.99 7.38
CA CYS A 102 -1.27 6.29 8.62
C CYS A 102 -2.22 6.57 9.80
N ALA A 103 -3.34 7.25 9.52
CA ALA A 103 -4.30 7.60 10.55
C ALA A 103 -5.11 6.39 11.05
N VAL A 104 -5.52 5.45 10.19
CA VAL A 104 -6.30 4.28 10.60
C VAL A 104 -5.52 3.38 11.55
N VAL A 105 -4.22 3.19 11.35
CA VAL A 105 -3.35 2.41 12.24
C VAL A 105 -2.77 3.25 13.40
N ASN A 106 -3.15 4.53 13.45
CA ASN A 106 -2.80 5.47 14.52
C ASN A 106 -1.30 5.68 14.73
N ILE A 107 -0.52 5.74 13.65
CA ILE A 107 0.89 6.16 13.70
C ILE A 107 1.02 7.67 13.47
N PRO A 108 2.06 8.34 14.03
CA PRO A 108 2.20 9.79 14.01
C PRO A 108 2.81 10.30 12.70
N PHE A 109 2.17 9.96 11.58
CA PHE A 109 2.55 10.41 10.25
C PHE A 109 1.39 11.10 9.55
N GLY A 110 1.74 12.06 8.71
CA GLY A 110 0.90 12.56 7.63
C GLY A 110 1.00 11.70 6.38
N GLY A 111 0.55 12.23 5.24
CA GLY A 111 0.60 11.52 3.97
C GLY A 111 1.30 12.31 2.88
N ALA A 112 2.19 11.65 2.16
CA ALA A 112 2.83 12.15 0.95
C ALA A 112 2.94 11.06 -0.11
N LYS A 113 3.25 11.49 -1.33
CA LYS A 113 3.60 10.60 -2.43
C LYS A 113 4.53 11.34 -3.39
N GLY A 114 5.37 10.58 -4.09
CA GLY A 114 6.21 11.11 -5.17
C GLY A 114 6.24 10.17 -6.35
N GLY A 115 6.76 10.66 -7.46
CA GLY A 115 7.00 9.84 -8.63
C GLY A 115 7.81 10.56 -9.67
N ILE A 116 8.40 9.78 -10.59
CA ILE A 116 9.09 10.28 -11.78
C ILE A 116 8.45 9.61 -12.99
N ILE A 117 8.17 10.41 -14.01
CA ILE A 117 7.70 9.91 -15.32
C ILE A 117 8.89 9.28 -16.04
N VAL A 118 9.04 7.96 -15.93
CA VAL A 118 10.14 7.21 -16.51
C VAL A 118 9.81 5.72 -16.61
N ASN A 119 10.29 5.07 -17.67
CA ASN A 119 10.40 3.62 -17.70
C ASN A 119 11.81 3.24 -17.21
N PRO A 120 11.99 2.74 -15.98
CA PRO A 120 13.31 2.46 -15.43
C PRO A 120 14.06 1.33 -16.16
N ARG A 121 13.35 0.51 -16.96
CA ARG A 121 13.97 -0.53 -17.78
C ARG A 121 14.74 0.01 -18.99
N GLU A 122 14.53 1.28 -19.32
CA GLU A 122 15.25 1.99 -20.40
C GLU A 122 16.55 2.62 -19.93
N LEU A 123 16.80 2.63 -18.62
CA LEU A 123 17.98 3.24 -18.02
C LEU A 123 18.98 2.19 -17.56
N SER A 124 20.27 2.49 -17.69
CA SER A 124 21.32 1.73 -17.02
C SER A 124 21.24 1.91 -15.49
N PRO A 125 21.84 1.03 -14.69
CA PRO A 125 21.94 1.22 -13.25
C PRO A 125 22.59 2.57 -12.86
N ASN A 126 23.58 3.03 -13.61
CA ASN A 126 24.28 4.28 -13.39
C ASN A 126 23.37 5.50 -13.70
N GLU A 127 22.64 5.45 -14.81
CA GLU A 127 21.67 6.47 -15.18
C GLU A 127 20.51 6.56 -14.17
N LEU A 128 20.04 5.41 -13.67
CA LEU A 128 19.01 5.32 -12.65
C LEU A 128 19.50 5.96 -11.32
N GLU A 129 20.74 5.71 -10.93
CA GLU A 129 21.36 6.35 -9.76
C GLU A 129 21.45 7.87 -9.95
N HIS A 130 21.97 8.33 -11.09
CA HIS A 130 22.10 9.76 -11.38
C HIS A 130 20.75 10.47 -11.39
N MET A 131 19.74 9.88 -12.00
CA MET A 131 18.38 10.40 -12.01
C MET A 131 17.80 10.48 -10.59
N THR A 132 17.96 9.43 -9.79
CA THR A 132 17.49 9.38 -8.40
C THR A 132 18.16 10.43 -7.53
N ARG A 133 19.48 10.55 -7.59
CA ARG A 133 20.25 11.57 -6.83
C ARG A 133 19.87 12.98 -7.25
N ARG A 134 19.68 13.20 -8.54
CA ARG A 134 19.25 14.51 -9.03
C ARG A 134 17.86 14.86 -8.53
N PHE A 135 16.91 13.94 -8.61
CA PHE A 135 15.58 14.14 -8.06
C PHE A 135 15.61 14.37 -6.54
N ALA A 136 16.42 13.61 -5.80
CA ALA A 136 16.59 13.79 -4.35
C ALA A 136 17.08 15.22 -4.01
N THR A 137 17.98 15.78 -4.84
CA THR A 137 18.43 17.16 -4.72
C THR A 137 17.28 18.16 -4.92
N GLU A 138 16.45 17.98 -5.96
CA GLU A 138 15.31 18.87 -6.23
C GLU A 138 14.30 18.88 -5.08
N ILE A 139 13.97 17.70 -4.52
CA ILE A 139 12.99 17.58 -3.44
C ILE A 139 13.59 17.77 -2.04
N SER A 140 14.90 18.04 -1.90
CA SER A 140 15.60 18.20 -0.62
C SER A 140 15.01 19.30 0.27
N ILE A 141 14.37 20.31 -0.33
CA ILE A 141 13.66 21.38 0.39
C ILE A 141 12.43 20.90 1.13
N LEU A 142 11.87 19.74 0.75
CA LEU A 142 10.65 19.17 1.32
C LEU A 142 10.96 18.02 2.26
N ILE A 143 11.91 17.13 1.89
CA ILE A 143 12.17 15.87 2.57
C ILE A 143 13.12 16.01 3.76
N GLY A 144 13.00 15.09 4.71
CA GLY A 144 13.82 15.04 5.93
C GLY A 144 13.08 14.33 7.06
N SER A 145 13.81 13.95 8.11
CA SER A 145 13.28 13.17 9.24
C SER A 145 12.06 13.78 9.93
N ASP A 146 11.96 15.11 9.94
CA ASP A 146 10.90 15.85 10.64
C ASP A 146 9.89 16.52 9.70
N ARG A 147 10.02 16.29 8.40
CA ARG A 147 9.23 17.00 7.36
C ARG A 147 8.43 16.01 6.50
N ASP A 148 9.16 15.22 5.73
CA ASP A 148 8.59 14.29 4.74
C ASP A 148 9.58 13.16 4.49
N ILE A 149 9.14 11.93 4.69
CA ILE A 149 9.97 10.73 4.74
C ILE A 149 9.60 9.82 3.55
N PRO A 150 10.40 9.80 2.48
CA PRO A 150 10.24 8.87 1.36
C PRO A 150 10.34 7.39 1.76
N ALA A 151 9.80 6.54 0.91
CA ALA A 151 9.87 5.08 0.99
C ALA A 151 9.86 4.47 -0.41
N PRO A 152 10.15 3.16 -0.56
CA PRO A 152 9.97 2.46 -1.82
C PRO A 152 8.50 2.39 -2.25
N ASP A 153 8.28 2.33 -3.56
CA ASP A 153 7.01 2.07 -4.23
C ASP A 153 7.27 1.30 -5.54
N VAL A 154 6.38 1.39 -6.52
CA VAL A 154 6.54 0.70 -7.81
C VAL A 154 7.88 1.09 -8.46
N ASN A 155 8.68 0.09 -8.84
CA ASN A 155 9.99 0.21 -9.48
C ASN A 155 11.04 1.02 -8.70
N THR A 156 10.89 1.11 -7.38
CA THR A 156 11.92 1.61 -6.47
C THR A 156 12.12 0.63 -5.32
N ASP A 157 13.29 0.62 -4.74
CA ASP A 157 13.72 -0.38 -3.76
C ASP A 157 14.62 0.23 -2.66
N GLY A 158 15.25 -0.64 -1.88
CA GLY A 158 16.19 -0.23 -0.83
C GLY A 158 17.40 0.51 -1.38
N GLN A 159 17.90 0.13 -2.56
CA GLN A 159 19.02 0.81 -3.19
C GLN A 159 18.65 2.23 -3.61
N THR A 160 17.47 2.42 -4.16
CA THR A 160 16.92 3.75 -4.48
C THR A 160 16.84 4.63 -3.22
N MET A 161 16.39 4.07 -2.10
CA MET A 161 16.34 4.80 -0.82
C MET A 161 17.73 5.10 -0.28
N ALA A 162 18.70 4.22 -0.47
CA ALA A 162 20.09 4.45 -0.11
C ALA A 162 20.67 5.67 -0.85
N TRP A 163 20.44 5.78 -2.17
CA TRP A 163 20.90 6.93 -2.95
C TRP A 163 20.25 8.26 -2.51
N ILE A 164 18.95 8.23 -2.17
CA ILE A 164 18.23 9.42 -1.66
C ILE A 164 18.81 9.84 -0.31
N MET A 165 18.97 8.90 0.62
CA MET A 165 19.52 9.16 1.96
C MET A 165 20.96 9.71 1.86
N ASP A 166 21.80 9.08 1.05
CA ASP A 166 23.18 9.48 0.87
C ASP A 166 23.28 10.90 0.28
N THR A 167 22.45 11.21 -0.74
CA THR A 167 22.39 12.55 -1.34
C THR A 167 22.03 13.61 -0.30
N LEU A 168 21.03 13.35 0.55
CA LEU A 168 20.66 14.27 1.64
C LEU A 168 21.77 14.40 2.68
N SER A 169 22.42 13.28 3.04
CA SER A 169 23.52 13.26 3.99
C SER A 169 24.69 14.12 3.50
N MET A 170 25.02 14.03 2.22
CA MET A 170 26.05 14.87 1.60
C MET A 170 25.70 16.36 1.62
N HIS A 171 24.44 16.72 1.37
CA HIS A 171 23.98 18.11 1.44
C HIS A 171 24.02 18.69 2.85
N ILE A 172 23.75 17.87 3.87
CA ILE A 172 23.68 18.28 5.29
C ILE A 172 25.06 18.20 5.95
N GLY A 173 25.97 17.33 5.43
CA GLY A 173 27.32 17.13 5.95
C GLY A 173 27.45 16.05 7.03
N TYR A 174 26.36 15.29 7.31
CA TYR A 174 26.39 14.11 8.18
C TYR A 174 25.28 13.12 7.80
N SER A 175 25.41 11.86 8.26
CA SER A 175 24.44 10.82 7.94
C SER A 175 23.06 11.07 8.57
N VAL A 176 21.99 10.99 7.77
CA VAL A 176 20.60 11.22 8.18
C VAL A 176 19.71 10.02 7.87
N PRO A 177 19.93 8.84 8.51
CA PRO A 177 19.22 7.60 8.17
C PRO A 177 17.70 7.70 8.33
N ALA A 178 17.19 8.48 9.27
CA ALA A 178 15.75 8.68 9.49
C ALA A 178 15.06 9.51 8.38
N SER A 179 15.81 10.03 7.40
CA SER A 179 15.24 10.84 6.31
C SER A 179 14.46 10.04 5.27
N VAL A 180 14.64 8.73 5.21
CA VAL A 180 13.93 7.78 4.33
C VAL A 180 13.69 6.47 5.07
N THR A 181 12.78 5.61 4.57
CA THR A 181 12.61 4.25 5.09
C THR A 181 12.59 3.22 3.97
N GLY A 182 12.75 1.93 4.33
CA GLY A 182 12.90 0.84 3.37
C GLY A 182 14.32 0.68 2.85
N LYS A 183 15.30 1.18 3.62
CA LYS A 183 16.73 1.05 3.33
C LYS A 183 17.23 -0.38 3.53
N PRO A 184 18.38 -0.75 2.94
CA PRO A 184 19.15 -1.91 3.36
C PRO A 184 19.46 -1.89 4.87
N LEU A 185 19.56 -3.09 5.47
CA LEU A 185 19.82 -3.22 6.93
C LEU A 185 21.13 -2.58 7.35
N GLU A 186 22.15 -2.64 6.49
CA GLU A 186 23.51 -2.15 6.73
C GLU A 186 23.58 -0.64 6.94
N ILE A 187 22.54 0.09 6.52
CA ILE A 187 22.48 1.57 6.61
C ILE A 187 21.25 2.06 7.39
N GLY A 188 20.74 1.26 8.29
CA GLY A 188 19.64 1.64 9.18
C GLY A 188 18.27 1.11 8.77
N GLY A 189 18.19 0.13 7.87
CA GLY A 189 16.93 -0.56 7.57
C GLY A 189 16.39 -1.35 8.77
N SER A 190 15.08 -1.57 8.82
CA SER A 190 14.45 -2.36 9.88
C SER A 190 14.31 -3.83 9.51
N ALA A 191 14.66 -4.72 10.42
CA ALA A 191 14.33 -6.13 10.31
C ALA A 191 12.80 -6.32 10.16
N GLY A 192 12.38 -7.37 9.41
CA GLY A 192 10.97 -7.67 9.17
C GLY A 192 10.26 -6.74 8.16
N ARG A 193 10.93 -5.69 7.61
CA ARG A 193 10.30 -4.74 6.68
C ARG A 193 9.80 -5.41 5.40
N VAL A 194 10.54 -6.39 4.88
CA VAL A 194 10.21 -7.09 3.63
C VAL A 194 8.87 -7.85 3.76
N GLU A 195 8.64 -8.51 4.89
CA GLU A 195 7.43 -9.29 5.14
C GLU A 195 6.25 -8.43 5.67
N ALA A 196 6.50 -7.19 6.08
CA ALA A 196 5.56 -6.39 6.86
C ALA A 196 4.17 -6.23 6.24
N THR A 197 4.08 -6.02 4.93
CA THR A 197 2.79 -5.83 4.24
C THR A 197 1.99 -7.13 4.23
N GLY A 198 2.58 -8.24 3.79
CA GLY A 198 1.92 -9.56 3.79
C GLY A 198 1.56 -10.03 5.20
N ARG A 199 2.42 -9.73 6.19
CA ARG A 199 2.15 -10.00 7.60
C ARG A 199 0.96 -9.18 8.11
N GLY A 200 0.81 -7.94 7.68
CA GLY A 200 -0.36 -7.10 7.98
C GLY A 200 -1.65 -7.70 7.43
N VAL A 201 -1.63 -8.12 6.16
CA VAL A 201 -2.76 -8.84 5.54
C VAL A 201 -3.13 -10.08 6.34
N THR A 202 -2.15 -10.88 6.75
CA THR A 202 -2.38 -12.09 7.54
C THR A 202 -2.98 -11.77 8.92
N ILE A 203 -2.46 -10.76 9.63
CA ILE A 203 -3.00 -10.33 10.93
C ILE A 203 -4.48 -9.93 10.81
N CYS A 204 -4.82 -9.12 9.80
CA CYS A 204 -6.19 -8.70 9.55
C CYS A 204 -7.08 -9.88 9.11
N SER A 205 -6.55 -10.82 8.32
CA SER A 205 -7.27 -12.02 7.91
C SER A 205 -7.65 -12.91 9.11
N VAL A 206 -6.68 -13.17 9.99
CA VAL A 206 -6.92 -13.97 11.21
C VAL A 206 -7.93 -13.28 12.13
N ALA A 207 -7.80 -11.95 12.33
CA ALA A 207 -8.74 -11.19 13.14
C ALA A 207 -10.17 -11.18 12.54
N ALA A 208 -10.29 -11.11 11.20
CA ALA A 208 -11.58 -11.20 10.52
C ALA A 208 -12.20 -12.60 10.61
N LEU A 209 -11.40 -13.65 10.49
CA LEU A 209 -11.86 -15.03 10.68
C LEU A 209 -12.36 -15.26 12.11
N GLU A 210 -11.64 -14.77 13.11
CA GLU A 210 -12.05 -14.84 14.53
C GLU A 210 -13.38 -14.11 14.74
N HIS A 211 -13.53 -12.88 14.21
CA HIS A 211 -14.80 -12.15 14.27
C HIS A 211 -15.97 -12.91 13.62
N LEU A 212 -15.71 -13.60 12.51
CA LEU A 212 -16.71 -14.41 11.80
C LEU A 212 -16.96 -15.80 12.43
N GLY A 213 -16.29 -16.12 13.54
CA GLY A 213 -16.40 -17.41 14.22
C GLY A 213 -15.81 -18.58 13.41
N ARG A 214 -14.85 -18.32 12.53
CA ARG A 214 -14.18 -19.32 11.69
C ARG A 214 -12.77 -19.61 12.16
N ALA A 215 -12.46 -20.88 12.33
CA ALA A 215 -11.11 -21.30 12.66
C ALA A 215 -10.19 -21.32 11.40
N PRO A 216 -8.93 -20.90 11.51
CA PRO A 216 -8.00 -20.95 10.38
C PRO A 216 -7.91 -22.32 9.70
N HIS A 217 -7.86 -23.42 10.47
CA HIS A 217 -7.77 -24.79 9.93
C HIS A 217 -9.00 -25.27 9.13
N GLN A 218 -10.09 -24.51 9.15
CA GLN A 218 -11.31 -24.76 8.38
C GLN A 218 -11.46 -23.79 7.21
N THR A 219 -10.45 -22.96 6.95
CA THR A 219 -10.52 -21.84 5.99
C THR A 219 -9.72 -22.16 4.74
N LYS A 220 -10.38 -22.20 3.60
CA LYS A 220 -9.75 -22.25 2.27
C LYS A 220 -9.46 -20.85 1.77
N VAL A 221 -8.23 -20.63 1.31
CA VAL A 221 -7.73 -19.32 0.88
C VAL A 221 -7.33 -19.33 -0.58
N ALA A 222 -7.75 -18.32 -1.34
CA ALA A 222 -7.22 -18.01 -2.66
C ALA A 222 -6.48 -16.68 -2.60
N VAL A 223 -5.26 -16.62 -3.17
CA VAL A 223 -4.42 -15.41 -3.19
C VAL A 223 -4.14 -15.03 -4.63
N GLN A 224 -4.63 -13.89 -5.08
CA GLN A 224 -4.30 -13.32 -6.39
C GLN A 224 -3.05 -12.47 -6.28
N GLY A 225 -2.07 -12.75 -7.13
CA GLY A 225 -0.76 -12.13 -7.08
C GLY A 225 0.20 -12.88 -6.16
N PHE A 226 1.33 -13.35 -6.68
CA PHE A 226 2.35 -14.10 -5.92
C PHE A 226 3.68 -13.33 -5.84
N GLY A 227 3.57 -11.98 -5.88
CA GLY A 227 4.66 -11.05 -5.60
C GLY A 227 4.95 -10.94 -4.09
N ASN A 228 5.63 -9.86 -3.67
CA ASN A 228 6.05 -9.68 -2.27
C ASN A 228 4.90 -9.77 -1.26
N VAL A 229 3.75 -9.14 -1.54
CA VAL A 229 2.62 -9.16 -0.60
C VAL A 229 1.92 -10.53 -0.62
N GLY A 230 1.55 -11.02 -1.81
CA GLY A 230 0.75 -12.24 -1.91
C GLY A 230 1.50 -13.50 -1.50
N SER A 231 2.76 -13.66 -1.88
CA SER A 231 3.56 -14.84 -1.51
C SER A 231 3.79 -14.92 0.01
N ILE A 232 4.04 -13.77 0.64
CA ILE A 232 4.20 -13.70 2.10
C ILE A 232 2.87 -13.93 2.80
N SER A 233 1.77 -13.34 2.32
CA SER A 233 0.44 -13.59 2.86
C SER A 233 0.06 -15.07 2.76
N ALA A 234 0.29 -15.70 1.62
CA ALA A 234 0.03 -17.12 1.42
C ALA A 234 0.83 -17.99 2.40
N LYS A 235 2.15 -17.73 2.55
CA LYS A 235 3.03 -18.42 3.50
C LYS A 235 2.52 -18.28 4.94
N LEU A 236 2.26 -17.06 5.37
CA LEU A 236 1.87 -16.79 6.76
C LEU A 236 0.43 -17.27 7.08
N LEU A 237 -0.47 -17.29 6.10
CA LEU A 237 -1.80 -17.89 6.26
C LEU A 237 -1.73 -19.42 6.35
N GLU A 238 -0.85 -20.08 5.58
CA GLU A 238 -0.55 -21.51 5.73
C GLU A 238 0.02 -21.81 7.13
N GLU A 239 0.99 -21.01 7.60
CA GLU A 239 1.56 -21.12 8.96
C GLU A 239 0.52 -20.86 10.06
N ALA A 240 -0.48 -20.02 9.83
CA ALA A 240 -1.61 -19.82 10.73
C ALA A 240 -2.61 -20.97 10.72
N GLY A 241 -2.42 -21.97 9.84
CA GLY A 241 -3.25 -23.16 9.73
C GLY A 241 -4.29 -23.12 8.63
N CYS A 242 -4.39 -22.09 7.80
CA CYS A 242 -5.31 -22.05 6.67
C CYS A 242 -4.86 -22.98 5.54
N THR A 243 -5.80 -23.45 4.73
CA THR A 243 -5.53 -24.23 3.53
C THR A 243 -5.48 -23.30 2.32
N VAL A 244 -4.28 -22.95 1.85
CA VAL A 244 -4.14 -22.15 0.62
C VAL A 244 -4.40 -23.07 -0.58
N VAL A 245 -5.52 -22.84 -1.28
CA VAL A 245 -5.96 -23.69 -2.39
C VAL A 245 -5.52 -23.14 -3.76
N ALA A 246 -5.32 -21.83 -3.89
CA ALA A 246 -4.91 -21.23 -5.16
C ALA A 246 -4.00 -20.02 -4.95
N VAL A 247 -3.04 -19.84 -5.88
CA VAL A 247 -2.21 -18.63 -6.02
C VAL A 247 -2.05 -18.30 -7.49
N SER A 248 -1.89 -17.00 -7.87
CA SER A 248 -1.67 -16.61 -9.27
C SER A 248 -0.61 -15.53 -9.44
N GLU A 249 -0.10 -15.42 -10.65
CA GLU A 249 0.71 -14.32 -11.19
C GLU A 249 -0.04 -13.66 -12.36
N ASP A 250 0.56 -12.73 -13.06
CA ASP A 250 -0.06 -11.97 -14.18
C ASP A 250 -0.55 -12.86 -15.34
N TYR A 251 0.17 -13.93 -15.62
CA TYR A 251 -0.12 -14.88 -16.70
C TYR A 251 -1.09 -16.02 -16.31
N GLY A 252 -1.54 -16.10 -15.06
CA GLY A 252 -2.43 -17.15 -14.53
C GLY A 252 -1.94 -17.74 -13.21
N GLY A 253 -2.59 -18.78 -12.76
CA GLY A 253 -2.33 -19.37 -11.44
C GLY A 253 -2.40 -20.88 -11.41
N ILE A 254 -2.25 -21.43 -10.20
CA ILE A 254 -2.33 -22.84 -9.88
C ILE A 254 -3.37 -23.07 -8.78
N TYR A 255 -4.08 -24.19 -8.87
CA TYR A 255 -5.14 -24.60 -7.97
C TYR A 255 -5.00 -26.06 -7.55
N ASN A 256 -5.20 -26.31 -6.25
CA ASN A 256 -5.39 -27.66 -5.72
C ASN A 256 -6.46 -27.60 -4.60
N PRO A 257 -7.62 -28.27 -4.75
CA PRO A 257 -8.69 -28.25 -3.75
C PRO A 257 -8.31 -28.84 -2.39
N LEU A 258 -7.23 -29.65 -2.35
CA LEU A 258 -6.68 -30.24 -1.11
C LEU A 258 -5.63 -29.35 -0.44
N GLY A 259 -5.26 -28.23 -1.07
CA GLY A 259 -4.25 -27.31 -0.62
C GLY A 259 -2.91 -27.40 -1.36
N LEU A 260 -2.23 -26.28 -1.39
CA LEU A 260 -0.89 -26.10 -1.92
C LEU A 260 0.10 -26.04 -0.74
N SER A 261 1.24 -26.70 -0.84
CA SER A 261 2.37 -26.41 0.06
C SER A 261 3.09 -25.16 -0.43
N ILE A 262 2.88 -24.03 0.26
CA ILE A 262 3.42 -22.74 -0.17
C ILE A 262 4.94 -22.73 -0.17
N LYS A 263 5.57 -23.46 0.76
CA LYS A 263 7.02 -23.66 0.74
C LYS A 263 7.48 -24.27 -0.59
N ARG A 264 6.83 -25.35 -1.04
CA ARG A 264 7.18 -25.99 -2.32
C ARG A 264 6.90 -25.10 -3.53
N VAL A 265 5.80 -24.33 -3.48
CA VAL A 265 5.47 -23.35 -4.54
C VAL A 265 6.55 -22.28 -4.63
N LEU A 266 7.03 -21.74 -3.51
CA LEU A 266 8.12 -20.76 -3.47
C LEU A 266 9.45 -21.32 -4.01
N GLU A 267 9.81 -22.53 -3.60
CA GLU A 267 11.01 -23.23 -4.09
C GLU A 267 10.93 -23.49 -5.61
N TYR A 268 9.77 -23.94 -6.10
CA TYR A 268 9.52 -24.16 -7.53
C TYR A 268 9.64 -22.85 -8.32
N ARG A 269 8.93 -21.80 -7.87
CA ARG A 269 8.99 -20.48 -8.51
C ARG A 269 10.41 -19.89 -8.53
N ALA A 270 11.18 -20.08 -7.46
CA ALA A 270 12.55 -19.60 -7.39
C ALA A 270 13.43 -20.26 -8.46
N ARG A 271 13.22 -21.55 -8.74
CA ARG A 271 13.95 -22.33 -9.71
C ARG A 271 13.45 -22.10 -11.14
N GLU A 272 12.14 -22.26 -11.38
CA GLU A 272 11.54 -22.25 -12.73
C GLU A 272 11.16 -20.84 -13.22
N LYS A 273 11.15 -19.84 -12.33
CA LYS A 273 10.72 -18.45 -12.59
C LYS A 273 9.26 -18.33 -13.05
N THR A 274 8.45 -19.35 -12.79
CA THR A 274 7.04 -19.43 -13.15
C THR A 274 6.30 -20.36 -12.18
N LEU A 275 4.97 -20.23 -12.10
CA LEU A 275 4.09 -21.20 -11.43
C LEU A 275 3.59 -22.29 -12.36
N LYS A 276 3.68 -22.09 -13.70
CA LYS A 276 3.21 -23.06 -14.70
C LYS A 276 3.92 -24.40 -14.55
N GLY A 277 3.15 -25.48 -14.66
CA GLY A 277 3.66 -26.85 -14.53
C GLY A 277 3.99 -27.27 -13.11
N PHE A 278 3.57 -26.54 -12.07
CA PHE A 278 3.78 -26.94 -10.67
C PHE A 278 3.15 -28.31 -10.41
N PRO A 279 3.91 -29.32 -9.94
CA PRO A 279 3.42 -30.68 -9.77
C PRO A 279 2.30 -30.79 -8.71
N GLY A 280 1.20 -31.43 -9.09
CA GLY A 280 0.07 -31.67 -8.19
C GLY A 280 -0.93 -30.51 -8.08
N ALA A 281 -0.88 -29.55 -8.98
CA ALA A 281 -1.85 -28.49 -9.12
C ALA A 281 -2.39 -28.38 -10.55
N GLN A 282 -3.59 -27.89 -10.71
CA GLN A 282 -4.22 -27.54 -11.97
C GLN A 282 -3.89 -26.09 -12.30
N GLU A 283 -3.61 -25.78 -13.56
CA GLU A 283 -3.47 -24.40 -14.04
C GLU A 283 -4.86 -23.76 -14.15
N ILE A 284 -4.97 -22.51 -13.70
CA ILE A 284 -6.22 -21.72 -13.76
C ILE A 284 -5.93 -20.28 -14.21
N GLY A 285 -6.95 -19.64 -14.77
CA GLY A 285 -6.89 -18.22 -15.13
C GLY A 285 -7.08 -17.28 -13.92
N ASN A 286 -6.64 -16.02 -14.04
CA ASN A 286 -6.82 -15.03 -12.97
C ASN A 286 -8.31 -14.78 -12.65
N GLN A 287 -9.18 -14.72 -13.66
CA GLN A 287 -10.62 -14.54 -13.44
C GLN A 287 -11.25 -15.76 -12.76
N GLU A 288 -10.79 -16.96 -13.11
CA GLU A 288 -11.22 -18.20 -12.46
C GLU A 288 -10.80 -18.21 -10.98
N LEU A 289 -9.60 -17.77 -10.65
CA LEU A 289 -9.14 -17.64 -9.27
C LEU A 289 -10.03 -16.69 -8.47
N LEU A 290 -10.35 -15.50 -9.01
CA LEU A 290 -11.18 -14.50 -8.32
C LEU A 290 -12.59 -14.99 -8.01
N THR A 291 -13.11 -15.95 -8.80
CA THR A 291 -14.45 -16.51 -8.64
C THR A 291 -14.44 -17.94 -8.07
N LEU A 292 -13.27 -18.40 -7.63
CA LEU A 292 -13.09 -19.72 -7.05
C LEU A 292 -13.91 -19.88 -5.75
N GLU A 293 -14.38 -21.10 -5.50
CA GLU A 293 -15.03 -21.40 -4.23
C GLU A 293 -13.99 -21.50 -3.11
N CYS A 294 -13.92 -20.46 -2.30
CA CYS A 294 -13.03 -20.35 -1.14
C CYS A 294 -13.72 -19.55 -0.03
N ASP A 295 -13.17 -19.59 1.18
CA ASP A 295 -13.68 -18.84 2.33
C ASP A 295 -13.09 -17.43 2.37
N LEU A 296 -11.80 -17.30 2.07
CA LEU A 296 -11.03 -16.08 2.07
C LEU A 296 -10.39 -15.84 0.70
N LEU A 297 -10.64 -14.69 0.11
CA LEU A 297 -9.95 -14.18 -1.08
C LEU A 297 -9.00 -13.03 -0.69
N VAL A 298 -7.74 -13.12 -1.11
CA VAL A 298 -6.74 -12.08 -0.92
C VAL A 298 -6.30 -11.52 -2.27
N PRO A 299 -6.89 -10.42 -2.76
CA PRO A 299 -6.42 -9.73 -3.95
C PRO A 299 -5.15 -8.94 -3.60
N ALA A 300 -3.98 -9.44 -4.03
CA ALA A 300 -2.66 -8.90 -3.72
C ALA A 300 -1.80 -8.62 -4.98
N ALA A 301 -2.43 -8.50 -6.16
CA ALA A 301 -1.77 -8.21 -7.43
C ALA A 301 -1.68 -6.69 -7.69
N ILE A 302 -2.68 -6.14 -8.37
CA ILE A 302 -2.77 -4.71 -8.75
C ILE A 302 -4.17 -4.16 -8.45
N GLY A 303 -4.37 -2.86 -8.70
CA GLY A 303 -5.69 -2.22 -8.57
C GLY A 303 -6.73 -2.74 -9.56
N ASN A 304 -8.02 -2.46 -9.28
CA ASN A 304 -9.16 -2.70 -10.16
C ASN A 304 -9.32 -4.16 -10.64
N GLN A 305 -9.03 -5.12 -9.78
CA GLN A 305 -9.20 -6.55 -10.10
C GLN A 305 -10.63 -7.04 -9.83
N LEU A 306 -11.24 -6.53 -8.77
CA LEU A 306 -12.64 -6.80 -8.42
C LEU A 306 -13.48 -5.61 -8.91
N THR A 307 -14.29 -5.86 -9.93
CA THR A 307 -15.07 -4.85 -10.65
C THR A 307 -16.54 -5.26 -10.74
N SER A 308 -17.41 -4.39 -11.22
CA SER A 308 -18.82 -4.72 -11.48
C SER A 308 -19.01 -5.95 -12.39
N ARG A 309 -17.99 -6.29 -13.20
CA ARG A 309 -18.03 -7.41 -14.16
C ARG A 309 -17.94 -8.78 -13.47
N ASN A 310 -17.18 -8.88 -12.38
CA ASN A 310 -16.92 -10.16 -11.70
C ASN A 310 -17.41 -10.21 -10.23
N ALA A 311 -17.75 -9.07 -9.64
CA ALA A 311 -18.14 -9.01 -8.22
C ALA A 311 -19.34 -9.89 -7.87
N ARG A 312 -20.30 -10.07 -8.81
CA ARG A 312 -21.45 -10.95 -8.59
C ARG A 312 -21.08 -12.43 -8.57
N ASP A 313 -19.97 -12.81 -9.21
CA ASP A 313 -19.52 -14.21 -9.34
C ASP A 313 -18.51 -14.60 -8.24
N VAL A 314 -17.98 -13.65 -7.46
CA VAL A 314 -17.10 -13.92 -6.31
C VAL A 314 -17.85 -14.76 -5.28
N LYS A 315 -17.28 -15.91 -4.90
CA LYS A 315 -17.90 -16.85 -3.95
C LYS A 315 -17.35 -16.72 -2.52
N ALA A 316 -16.18 -16.11 -2.38
CA ALA A 316 -15.59 -15.85 -1.07
C ALA A 316 -16.53 -15.02 -0.19
N LYS A 317 -16.59 -15.34 1.10
CA LYS A 317 -17.37 -14.59 2.10
C LYS A 317 -16.54 -13.58 2.86
N LEU A 318 -15.24 -13.71 2.80
CA LEU A 318 -14.26 -12.79 3.33
C LEU A 318 -13.30 -12.37 2.23
N ILE A 319 -13.10 -11.06 2.08
CA ILE A 319 -12.08 -10.47 1.21
C ILE A 319 -11.15 -9.64 2.08
N VAL A 320 -9.83 -9.82 1.94
CA VAL A 320 -8.82 -9.01 2.63
C VAL A 320 -7.88 -8.44 1.60
N GLU A 321 -7.89 -7.13 1.43
CA GLU A 321 -7.19 -6.44 0.35
C GLU A 321 -5.70 -6.29 0.63
N GLY A 322 -4.88 -7.03 -0.13
CA GLY A 322 -3.41 -6.93 -0.07
C GLY A 322 -2.83 -5.87 -1.00
N ALA A 323 -3.40 -5.69 -2.20
CA ALA A 323 -3.04 -4.63 -3.13
C ALA A 323 -3.68 -3.29 -2.72
N ASN A 324 -3.24 -2.18 -3.33
CA ASN A 324 -3.91 -0.89 -3.19
C ASN A 324 -5.06 -0.80 -4.21
N GLY A 325 -6.26 -0.43 -3.76
CA GLY A 325 -7.44 -0.27 -4.59
C GLY A 325 -7.80 -1.48 -5.47
N PRO A 326 -7.75 -2.73 -4.97
CA PRO A 326 -8.05 -3.89 -5.82
C PRO A 326 -9.54 -4.01 -6.15
N THR A 327 -10.41 -3.35 -5.38
CA THR A 327 -11.88 -3.36 -5.52
C THR A 327 -12.36 -1.99 -5.97
N THR A 328 -13.12 -1.94 -7.07
CA THR A 328 -13.75 -0.69 -7.54
C THR A 328 -14.94 -0.31 -6.64
N PRO A 329 -15.35 0.98 -6.60
CA PRO A 329 -16.52 1.40 -5.82
C PRO A 329 -17.81 0.65 -6.16
N GLU A 330 -18.02 0.31 -7.44
CA GLU A 330 -19.19 -0.45 -7.90
C GLU A 330 -19.16 -1.90 -7.40
N ALA A 331 -17.97 -2.52 -7.37
CA ALA A 331 -17.80 -3.86 -6.81
C ALA A 331 -18.00 -3.87 -5.29
N ASP A 332 -17.53 -2.84 -4.61
CA ASP A 332 -17.69 -2.67 -3.16
C ASP A 332 -19.19 -2.58 -2.78
N ALA A 333 -19.98 -1.82 -3.55
CA ALA A 333 -21.42 -1.75 -3.39
C ALA A 333 -22.10 -3.15 -3.57
N ILE A 334 -21.67 -3.91 -4.57
CA ILE A 334 -22.16 -5.29 -4.79
C ILE A 334 -21.79 -6.20 -3.62
N PHE A 335 -20.56 -6.10 -3.10
CA PHE A 335 -20.12 -6.90 -1.95
C PHE A 335 -20.91 -6.59 -0.68
N ARG A 336 -21.21 -5.31 -0.46
CA ARG A 336 -22.08 -4.85 0.64
C ARG A 336 -23.48 -5.42 0.52
N GLU A 337 -24.10 -5.33 -0.66
CA GLU A 337 -25.41 -5.93 -0.95
C GLU A 337 -25.45 -7.44 -0.67
N ARG A 338 -24.36 -8.14 -1.01
CA ARG A 338 -24.22 -9.60 -0.83
C ARG A 338 -23.79 -10.02 0.57
N GLY A 339 -23.51 -9.08 1.46
CA GLY A 339 -23.05 -9.36 2.83
C GLY A 339 -21.65 -9.97 2.90
N ILE A 340 -20.79 -9.73 1.90
CA ILE A 340 -19.39 -10.16 1.92
C ILE A 340 -18.62 -9.25 2.89
N PHE A 341 -17.89 -9.86 3.83
CA PHE A 341 -17.07 -9.12 4.76
C PHE A 341 -15.75 -8.73 4.07
N LEU A 342 -15.55 -7.44 3.85
CA LEU A 342 -14.36 -6.92 3.17
C LEU A 342 -13.51 -6.11 4.14
N VAL A 343 -12.23 -6.48 4.32
CA VAL A 343 -11.23 -5.70 5.06
C VAL A 343 -10.46 -4.84 4.06
N PRO A 344 -10.56 -3.50 4.16
CA PRO A 344 -10.01 -2.60 3.15
C PRO A 344 -8.48 -2.52 3.19
N ASP A 345 -7.91 -2.16 2.05
CA ASP A 345 -6.48 -2.00 1.82
C ASP A 345 -5.80 -1.03 2.79
N ILE A 346 -6.42 0.13 3.08
CA ILE A 346 -5.85 1.14 3.99
C ILE A 346 -5.61 0.58 5.41
N LEU A 347 -6.28 -0.51 5.79
CA LEU A 347 -6.07 -1.23 7.04
C LEU A 347 -5.21 -2.48 6.84
N ALA A 348 -5.59 -3.37 5.92
CA ALA A 348 -4.97 -4.68 5.78
C ALA A 348 -3.50 -4.62 5.34
N ASN A 349 -3.17 -3.78 4.36
CA ASN A 349 -1.81 -3.64 3.86
C ASN A 349 -0.98 -2.56 4.58
N ALA A 350 -1.50 -1.97 5.65
CA ALA A 350 -0.79 -0.95 6.43
C ALA A 350 0.41 -1.49 7.24
N GLY A 351 0.67 -2.79 7.20
CA GLY A 351 1.86 -3.38 7.84
C GLY A 351 3.16 -2.75 7.36
N GLY A 352 3.27 -2.52 6.05
CA GLY A 352 4.45 -1.90 5.45
C GLY A 352 4.75 -0.50 6.00
N VAL A 353 3.76 0.38 6.08
CA VAL A 353 3.94 1.73 6.62
C VAL A 353 4.15 1.72 8.14
N THR A 354 3.56 0.75 8.85
CA THR A 354 3.77 0.58 10.30
C THR A 354 5.21 0.18 10.60
N VAL A 355 5.80 -0.77 9.87
CA VAL A 355 7.22 -1.10 10.04
C VAL A 355 8.14 0.01 9.54
N SER A 356 7.74 0.77 8.51
CA SER A 356 8.45 2.00 8.15
C SER A 356 8.46 3.04 9.29
N TYR A 357 7.37 3.15 10.07
CA TYR A 357 7.37 3.95 11.29
C TYR A 357 8.36 3.42 12.33
N PHE A 358 8.45 2.11 12.52
CA PHE A 358 9.44 1.52 13.43
C PHE A 358 10.87 1.77 12.97
N GLU A 359 11.15 1.66 11.65
CA GLU A 359 12.47 1.99 11.08
C GLU A 359 12.87 3.43 11.42
N TRP A 360 11.97 4.38 11.16
CA TRP A 360 12.19 5.78 11.49
C TRP A 360 12.45 6.01 12.98
N VAL A 361 11.70 5.36 13.88
CA VAL A 361 11.93 5.43 15.35
C VAL A 361 13.29 4.88 15.71
N GLN A 362 13.68 3.73 15.16
CA GLN A 362 14.97 3.09 15.40
C GLN A 362 16.13 3.97 14.93
N ASP A 363 16.01 4.57 13.76
CA ASP A 363 17.01 5.50 13.20
C ASP A 363 17.18 6.76 14.06
N LEU A 364 16.08 7.36 14.55
CA LEU A 364 16.12 8.53 15.43
C LEU A 364 16.76 8.21 16.79
N GLN A 365 16.57 6.98 17.29
CA GLN A 365 17.12 6.53 18.56
C GLN A 365 18.50 5.91 18.42
N SER A 366 18.95 5.59 17.20
CA SER A 366 20.16 4.80 16.93
C SER A 366 20.18 3.48 17.69
N PHE A 367 18.99 2.88 17.85
CA PHE A 367 18.79 1.62 18.58
C PHE A 367 17.85 0.69 17.82
N PHE A 368 18.34 -0.47 17.41
CA PHE A 368 17.64 -1.37 16.49
C PHE A 368 17.03 -2.56 17.22
N TRP A 369 15.80 -2.89 16.83
CA TRP A 369 15.02 -4.00 17.36
C TRP A 369 15.26 -5.27 16.56
N SER A 370 15.14 -6.41 17.21
CA SER A 370 15.09 -7.71 16.55
C SER A 370 13.83 -7.84 15.70
N GLU A 371 13.86 -8.69 14.67
CA GLU A 371 12.69 -8.98 13.86
C GLU A 371 11.49 -9.45 14.68
N HIS A 372 11.73 -10.24 15.73
CA HIS A 372 10.70 -10.70 16.65
C HIS A 372 10.00 -9.53 17.36
N GLU A 373 10.73 -8.55 17.86
CA GLU A 373 10.17 -7.36 18.52
C GLU A 373 9.38 -6.52 17.53
N VAL A 374 9.91 -6.31 16.30
CA VAL A 374 9.20 -5.60 15.22
C VAL A 374 7.86 -6.30 14.92
N ASN A 375 7.86 -7.62 14.75
CA ASN A 375 6.67 -8.40 14.43
C ASN A 375 5.64 -8.40 15.58
N GLN A 376 6.07 -8.45 16.84
CA GLN A 376 5.18 -8.32 18.00
C GLN A 376 4.51 -6.93 18.05
N LYS A 377 5.30 -5.86 17.87
CA LYS A 377 4.79 -4.48 17.85
C LYS A 377 3.83 -4.26 16.69
N LEU A 378 4.15 -4.80 15.51
CA LEU A 378 3.28 -4.77 14.33
C LEU A 378 1.94 -5.44 14.61
N LYS A 379 1.97 -6.66 15.18
CA LYS A 379 0.74 -7.39 15.55
C LYS A 379 -0.12 -6.59 16.52
N ALA A 380 0.49 -6.00 17.55
CA ALA A 380 -0.22 -5.21 18.54
C ALA A 380 -0.92 -3.99 17.93
N ILE A 381 -0.23 -3.24 17.03
CA ILE A 381 -0.82 -2.06 16.36
C ILE A 381 -1.95 -2.46 15.42
N LEU A 382 -1.73 -3.45 14.55
CA LEU A 382 -2.74 -3.82 13.55
C LEU A 382 -3.97 -4.50 14.15
N SER A 383 -3.78 -5.37 15.17
CA SER A 383 -4.92 -5.97 15.87
C SER A 383 -5.76 -4.91 16.59
N ARG A 384 -5.12 -3.94 17.24
CA ARG A 384 -5.83 -2.80 17.84
C ARG A 384 -6.58 -1.99 16.78
N ALA A 385 -5.91 -1.63 15.66
CA ALA A 385 -6.54 -0.86 14.60
C ALA A 385 -7.74 -1.61 13.97
N PHE A 386 -7.61 -2.91 13.74
CA PHE A 386 -8.71 -3.74 13.26
C PHE A 386 -9.91 -3.71 14.21
N ASN A 387 -9.69 -3.91 15.51
CA ASN A 387 -10.76 -3.90 16.52
C ASN A 387 -11.44 -2.53 16.64
N GLU A 388 -10.67 -1.45 16.55
CA GLU A 388 -11.23 -0.09 16.57
C GLU A 388 -12.08 0.20 15.33
N VAL A 389 -11.65 -0.22 14.14
CA VAL A 389 -12.44 -0.12 12.91
C VAL A 389 -13.70 -0.98 12.99
N LEU A 390 -13.57 -2.22 13.49
CA LEU A 390 -14.71 -3.12 13.70
C LEU A 390 -15.74 -2.50 14.64
N LYS A 391 -15.30 -1.93 15.76
CA LYS A 391 -16.17 -1.22 16.70
C LYS A 391 -16.89 -0.07 16.01
N THR A 392 -16.19 0.76 15.23
CA THR A 392 -16.80 1.87 14.46
C THR A 392 -17.85 1.35 13.47
N ARG A 393 -17.56 0.22 12.79
CA ARG A 393 -18.48 -0.45 11.89
C ARG A 393 -19.78 -0.85 12.59
N GLU A 394 -19.68 -1.47 13.76
CA GLU A 394 -20.83 -1.96 14.53
C GLU A 394 -21.67 -0.81 15.11
N GLU A 395 -21.03 0.17 15.73
CA GLU A 395 -21.70 1.32 16.34
C GLU A 395 -22.43 2.18 15.31
N ARG A 396 -21.86 2.34 14.11
CA ARG A 396 -22.42 3.19 13.05
C ARG A 396 -23.15 2.43 11.95
N LYS A 397 -23.17 1.10 12.00
CA LYS A 397 -23.78 0.20 10.98
C LYS A 397 -23.21 0.44 9.58
N LEU A 398 -21.90 0.58 9.50
CA LEU A 398 -21.14 0.77 8.26
C LEU A 398 -20.55 -0.56 7.77
N ASP A 399 -20.01 -0.57 6.55
CA ASP A 399 -19.02 -1.57 6.15
C ASP A 399 -17.64 -1.24 6.71
N MET A 400 -16.68 -2.19 6.60
CA MET A 400 -15.34 -2.01 7.16
C MET A 400 -14.54 -0.92 6.44
N ARG A 401 -14.74 -0.72 5.14
CA ARG A 401 -14.04 0.34 4.38
C ARG A 401 -14.47 1.71 4.88
N MET A 402 -15.76 1.97 4.90
CA MET A 402 -16.27 3.26 5.36
C MET A 402 -15.98 3.48 6.84
N ALA A 403 -16.02 2.45 7.69
CA ALA A 403 -15.62 2.55 9.09
C ALA A 403 -14.13 2.93 9.24
N ALA A 404 -13.25 2.38 8.40
CA ALA A 404 -11.83 2.73 8.40
C ALA A 404 -11.61 4.20 7.97
N TYR A 405 -12.30 4.66 6.92
CA TYR A 405 -12.25 6.06 6.50
C TYR A 405 -12.79 7.01 7.57
N VAL A 406 -13.95 6.73 8.14
CA VAL A 406 -14.55 7.52 9.23
C VAL A 406 -13.59 7.66 10.40
N GLN A 407 -12.93 6.58 10.80
CA GLN A 407 -11.96 6.60 11.89
C GLN A 407 -10.70 7.42 11.52
N ALA A 408 -10.17 7.21 10.32
CA ALA A 408 -8.98 7.92 9.85
C ALA A 408 -9.25 9.43 9.72
N VAL A 409 -10.34 9.80 9.06
CA VAL A 409 -10.73 11.21 8.87
C VAL A 409 -11.00 11.88 10.23
N SER A 410 -11.70 11.21 11.16
CA SER A 410 -11.95 11.75 12.51
C SER A 410 -10.66 12.06 13.26
N ARG A 411 -9.64 11.20 13.15
CA ARG A 411 -8.32 11.41 13.78
C ARG A 411 -7.56 12.59 13.19
N VAL A 412 -7.55 12.69 11.86
CA VAL A 412 -6.85 13.81 11.18
C VAL A 412 -7.60 15.13 11.44
N ALA A 413 -8.92 15.12 11.37
CA ALA A 413 -9.75 16.28 11.69
C ALA A 413 -9.55 16.75 13.14
N GLY A 414 -9.49 15.81 14.10
CA GLY A 414 -9.19 16.14 15.50
C GLY A 414 -7.83 16.83 15.63
N ALA A 415 -6.77 16.27 15.03
CA ALA A 415 -5.45 16.90 15.06
C ALA A 415 -5.42 18.27 14.36
N THR A 416 -6.17 18.43 13.27
CA THR A 416 -6.28 19.70 12.54
C THR A 416 -7.02 20.76 13.40
N ARG A 417 -8.09 20.35 14.08
CA ARG A 417 -8.86 21.23 14.98
C ARG A 417 -8.01 21.72 16.15
N GLU A 418 -7.26 20.83 16.80
CA GLU A 418 -6.37 21.19 17.93
C GLU A 418 -5.24 22.15 17.50
N ARG A 419 -4.72 22.01 16.28
CA ARG A 419 -3.70 22.93 15.74
C ARG A 419 -4.29 24.28 15.32
N GLY A 420 -5.56 24.33 14.93
CA GLY A 420 -6.21 25.52 14.37
C GLY A 420 -5.70 25.89 12.98
N LEU A 421 -6.17 27.03 12.51
CA LEU A 421 -5.68 27.68 11.29
C LEU A 421 -4.72 28.80 11.65
N TYR A 422 -3.56 28.83 10.97
CA TYR A 422 -2.58 29.90 11.12
C TYR A 422 -2.66 30.87 9.95
N PRO A 423 -2.48 32.14 10.17
CA PRO A 423 -2.86 33.00 11.31
C PRO A 423 -4.33 33.26 11.34
#